data_f9334afc8ec79497874b020045ac2ffc
#
_entry.id   f9334afc8ec79497874b020045ac2ffc
#
_cell.length_a   1.000
_cell.length_b   1.000
_cell.length_c   1.000
_cell.angle_alpha   90.00
_cell.angle_beta   90.00
_cell.angle_gamma   90.00
#
_symmetry.space_group_name_H-M   'P 1'
#
loop_
_entity.id
_entity.type
_entity.pdbx_description
1 polymer ?
#
loop_
_entity_poly.entity_id
_entity_poly.type
_entity_poly.pdbx_seq_one_letter_code
_entity_poly.pdbx_strand_id
1 'polypeptide(L)'
;KIIRGDLLTSTNFGILSMHHGSDFNYRGGPSGFWEVYNSDNMSGYIIQQLTEELDNGNILFRGFISTQKSWLLNKSELNLRSFFYLKKIILEISKTHKLPNFLVNIPYSKSLNTDPTILEMIKYLFKKFKNKQESKKYKNANNRYLVGYQEGEWGKLNYRNANFIKNPENTFLADPFIISKNNKNYCFLESYDYILNKGTIDVYELTPSTSKLLGTAIEEDFHLSFPYLIETEDEIYMIPESSKNRDIRIYKSTEFPLKWKLEKVLIDDIDASDSIIFHHNNLWWLLTNVDDLGLGDHNYQLN
;
A
#
# COMPACT_ATOMS: atom_id res chain seq x y z
N LYS A 1 -0.85 30.43 -15.81
CA LYS A 1 -1.94 31.15 -16.49
C LYS A 1 -3.21 30.32 -16.32
N ILE A 2 -4.34 30.98 -16.02
CA ILE A 2 -5.66 30.33 -15.92
C ILE A 2 -6.24 30.27 -17.34
N ILE A 3 -6.71 29.07 -17.75
CA ILE A 3 -7.38 28.86 -19.02
C ILE A 3 -8.85 29.20 -18.84
N ARG A 4 -9.44 29.99 -19.74
CA ARG A 4 -10.84 30.43 -19.73
C ARG A 4 -11.40 30.60 -21.14
N GLY A 5 -12.73 30.71 -21.23
CA GLY A 5 -13.44 31.00 -22.46
C GLY A 5 -13.46 29.84 -23.46
N ASP A 6 -13.60 30.13 -24.73
CA ASP A 6 -13.82 29.17 -25.82
C ASP A 6 -12.77 28.06 -25.88
N LEU A 7 -11.58 28.26 -25.31
CA LEU A 7 -10.54 27.25 -25.28
C LEU A 7 -10.97 26.01 -24.47
N LEU A 8 -11.79 26.21 -23.44
CA LEU A 8 -12.27 25.09 -22.60
C LEU A 8 -13.13 24.07 -23.37
N THR A 9 -13.80 24.53 -24.41
CA THR A 9 -14.68 23.73 -25.25
C THR A 9 -14.13 23.49 -26.67
N SER A 10 -12.87 23.85 -26.90
CA SER A 10 -12.23 23.76 -28.22
C SER A 10 -11.97 22.34 -28.71
N THR A 11 -12.09 21.35 -27.83
CA THR A 11 -11.91 19.92 -28.12
C THR A 11 -13.12 19.11 -27.69
N ASN A 12 -13.33 17.93 -28.31
CA ASN A 12 -14.48 17.06 -28.02
C ASN A 12 -14.60 16.65 -26.54
N PHE A 13 -13.50 16.60 -25.82
CA PHE A 13 -13.46 16.17 -24.41
C PHE A 13 -13.06 17.31 -23.45
N GLY A 14 -13.02 18.57 -23.97
CA GLY A 14 -12.54 19.70 -23.19
C GLY A 14 -11.05 19.60 -22.85
N ILE A 15 -10.60 20.31 -21.82
CA ILE A 15 -9.21 20.30 -21.37
C ILE A 15 -9.10 19.51 -20.08
N LEU A 16 -8.28 18.48 -20.09
CA LEU A 16 -7.95 17.70 -18.89
C LEU A 16 -6.76 18.33 -18.18
N SER A 17 -6.83 18.39 -16.86
CA SER A 17 -5.80 18.97 -16.00
C SER A 17 -5.59 18.14 -14.75
N MET A 18 -4.37 18.15 -14.26
CA MET A 18 -4.01 17.62 -12.93
C MET A 18 -3.99 18.77 -11.93
N HIS A 19 -4.65 18.58 -10.79
CA HIS A 19 -4.53 19.46 -9.64
C HIS A 19 -3.94 18.69 -8.47
N HIS A 20 -2.84 19.19 -7.91
CA HIS A 20 -2.11 18.56 -6.81
C HIS A 20 -2.52 19.17 -5.48
N GLY A 21 -3.57 18.67 -4.94
CA GLY A 21 -4.25 19.01 -3.71
C GLY A 21 -5.57 18.26 -3.65
N SER A 22 -6.04 17.92 -2.46
CA SER A 22 -7.37 17.32 -2.38
C SER A 22 -8.43 18.40 -2.61
N ASP A 23 -9.46 18.07 -3.40
CA ASP A 23 -10.56 18.97 -3.72
C ASP A 23 -11.38 19.43 -2.52
N PHE A 24 -11.25 18.77 -1.37
CA PHE A 24 -11.97 19.08 -0.13
C PHE A 24 -11.09 19.65 0.99
N ASN A 25 -9.75 19.53 0.92
CA ASN A 25 -8.86 20.00 1.98
C ASN A 25 -7.92 21.13 1.55
N TYR A 26 -7.30 20.99 0.37
CA TYR A 26 -6.25 21.89 -0.07
C TYR A 26 -6.48 22.33 -1.51
N ARG A 27 -7.05 23.52 -1.68
CA ARG A 27 -7.10 24.22 -2.96
C ARG A 27 -6.17 25.42 -2.96
N GLY A 28 -5.60 25.79 -4.09
CA GLY A 28 -4.60 26.83 -4.22
C GLY A 28 -3.17 26.27 -4.13
N GLY A 29 -2.19 27.12 -3.91
CA GLY A 29 -0.76 26.77 -3.92
C GLY A 29 -0.05 26.86 -2.57
N PRO A 30 1.21 26.47 -2.52
CA PRO A 30 1.90 25.64 -3.50
C PRO A 30 1.57 24.15 -3.34
N SER A 31 1.54 23.46 -4.44
CA SER A 31 1.21 22.03 -4.55
C SER A 31 1.96 21.15 -3.54
N GLY A 32 1.22 20.42 -2.72
CA GLY A 32 1.74 19.43 -1.78
C GLY A 32 2.54 19.99 -0.60
N PHE A 33 2.52 21.32 -0.38
CA PHE A 33 3.25 21.96 0.73
C PHE A 33 2.48 21.88 2.05
N TRP A 34 1.22 22.24 2.01
CA TRP A 34 0.42 22.43 3.22
C TRP A 34 0.15 21.12 3.96
N GLU A 35 0.01 20.01 3.23
CA GLU A 35 -0.11 18.68 3.81
C GLU A 35 1.16 18.31 4.61
N VAL A 36 2.34 18.57 4.05
CA VAL A 36 3.62 18.35 4.74
C VAL A 36 3.79 19.29 5.92
N TYR A 37 3.44 20.57 5.75
CA TYR A 37 3.51 21.58 6.81
C TYR A 37 2.61 21.21 7.98
N ASN A 38 1.37 20.75 7.73
CA ASN A 38 0.41 20.37 8.75
C ASN A 38 0.65 18.94 9.30
N SER A 39 1.55 18.16 8.69
CA SER A 39 1.77 16.74 9.02
C SER A 39 0.53 15.88 8.82
N ASP A 40 -0.19 16.13 7.76
CA ASP A 40 -1.29 15.26 7.35
C ASP A 40 -0.74 13.90 6.91
N ASN A 41 -1.50 12.85 7.18
CA ASN A 41 -1.08 11.50 6.80
C ASN A 41 -1.14 11.27 5.29
N MET A 42 -2.04 11.98 4.60
CA MET A 42 -2.27 11.82 3.16
C MET A 42 -2.25 13.15 2.42
N SER A 43 -1.68 13.13 1.22
CA SER A 43 -1.72 14.21 0.24
C SER A 43 -2.57 13.79 -0.96
N GLY A 44 -3.49 14.64 -1.38
CA GLY A 44 -4.43 14.34 -2.46
C GLY A 44 -4.02 14.94 -3.80
N TYR A 45 -4.55 14.35 -4.89
CA TYR A 45 -4.54 14.94 -6.22
C TYR A 45 -5.81 14.56 -6.96
N ILE A 46 -6.20 15.38 -7.94
CA ILE A 46 -7.33 15.10 -8.80
C ILE A 46 -6.94 15.23 -10.28
N ILE A 47 -7.64 14.49 -11.12
CA ILE A 47 -7.67 14.70 -12.57
C ILE A 47 -9.05 15.21 -12.89
N GLN A 48 -9.12 16.34 -13.56
CA GLN A 48 -10.38 17.04 -13.84
C GLN A 48 -10.44 17.51 -15.28
N GLN A 49 -11.66 17.60 -15.79
CA GLN A 49 -11.97 18.42 -16.94
C GLN A 49 -12.17 19.86 -16.47
N LEU A 50 -11.43 20.80 -17.05
CA LEU A 50 -11.50 22.21 -16.65
C LEU A 50 -12.87 22.82 -16.98
N THR A 51 -13.32 23.70 -16.10
CA THR A 51 -14.49 24.56 -16.26
C THR A 51 -14.10 26.03 -16.08
N GLU A 52 -15.04 26.95 -16.17
CA GLU A 52 -14.80 28.39 -15.90
C GLU A 52 -14.43 28.66 -14.43
N GLU A 53 -14.80 27.76 -13.53
CA GLU A 53 -14.50 27.89 -12.11
C GLU A 53 -13.08 27.43 -11.78
N LEU A 54 -12.37 28.24 -11.01
CA LEU A 54 -11.00 27.93 -10.59
C LEU A 54 -10.97 26.75 -9.62
N ASP A 55 -10.14 25.75 -9.92
CA ASP A 55 -9.95 24.53 -9.09
C ASP A 55 -11.26 23.81 -8.73
N ASN A 56 -12.30 23.94 -9.55
CA ASN A 56 -13.61 23.33 -9.38
C ASN A 56 -14.12 22.71 -10.69
N GLY A 57 -13.27 22.02 -11.43
CA GLY A 57 -13.62 21.30 -12.63
C GLY A 57 -14.41 20.03 -12.37
N ASN A 58 -14.86 19.38 -13.43
CA ASN A 58 -15.53 18.10 -13.37
C ASN A 58 -14.49 16.99 -13.05
N ILE A 59 -14.58 16.36 -11.90
CA ILE A 59 -13.58 15.41 -11.40
C ILE A 59 -13.73 14.06 -12.11
N LEU A 60 -12.68 13.62 -12.80
CA LEU A 60 -12.58 12.31 -13.45
C LEU A 60 -11.92 11.27 -12.56
N PHE A 61 -10.99 11.70 -11.71
CA PHE A 61 -10.27 10.82 -10.81
C PHE A 61 -9.81 11.57 -9.56
N ARG A 62 -9.87 10.90 -8.42
CA ARG A 62 -9.35 11.39 -7.13
C ARG A 62 -8.39 10.35 -6.57
N GLY A 63 -7.16 10.76 -6.31
CA GLY A 63 -6.12 9.90 -5.76
C GLY A 63 -5.48 10.50 -4.53
N PHE A 64 -4.83 9.64 -3.76
CA PHE A 64 -4.11 10.01 -2.55
C PHE A 64 -2.77 9.29 -2.52
N ILE A 65 -1.80 9.92 -1.88
CA ILE A 65 -0.50 9.35 -1.53
C ILE A 65 -0.25 9.53 -0.03
N SER A 66 0.58 8.69 0.56
CA SER A 66 1.13 8.96 1.89
C SER A 66 1.97 10.23 1.84
N THR A 67 1.68 11.18 2.74
CA THR A 67 2.42 12.45 2.76
C THR A 67 3.89 12.21 3.03
N GLN A 68 4.73 12.72 2.15
CA GLN A 68 6.17 12.49 2.20
C GLN A 68 6.86 13.36 3.26
N LYS A 69 8.06 12.95 3.68
CA LYS A 69 8.86 13.63 4.73
C LYS A 69 9.34 15.04 4.35
N SER A 70 9.22 15.45 3.11
CA SER A 70 9.55 16.81 2.64
C SER A 70 8.67 17.24 1.48
N TRP A 71 8.47 18.56 1.37
CA TRP A 71 7.67 19.15 0.31
C TRP A 71 8.14 18.74 -1.10
N LEU A 72 9.45 18.76 -1.37
CA LEU A 72 9.96 18.39 -2.70
C LEU A 72 9.62 16.94 -3.05
N LEU A 73 9.80 15.99 -2.11
CA LEU A 73 9.44 14.60 -2.31
C LEU A 73 7.92 14.45 -2.49
N ASN A 74 7.13 15.11 -1.64
CA ASN A 74 5.67 15.06 -1.72
C ASN A 74 5.15 15.58 -3.07
N LYS A 75 5.69 16.71 -3.52
CA LYS A 75 5.37 17.29 -4.82
C LYS A 75 5.77 16.35 -5.97
N SER A 76 6.94 15.72 -5.86
CA SER A 76 7.45 14.76 -6.86
C SER A 76 6.52 13.56 -7.01
N GLU A 77 6.14 12.95 -5.87
CA GLU A 77 5.19 11.84 -5.83
C GLU A 77 3.81 12.21 -6.39
N LEU A 78 3.26 13.36 -5.97
CA LEU A 78 1.98 13.83 -6.49
C LEU A 78 2.01 13.99 -8.01
N ASN A 79 3.08 14.58 -8.57
CA ASN A 79 3.23 14.73 -10.02
C ASN A 79 3.31 13.37 -10.73
N LEU A 80 4.10 12.46 -10.20
CA LEU A 80 4.32 11.16 -10.81
C LEU A 80 3.04 10.34 -10.85
N ARG A 81 2.33 10.24 -9.70
CA ARG A 81 1.08 9.48 -9.59
C ARG A 81 -0.04 10.11 -10.42
N SER A 82 -0.21 11.42 -10.35
CA SER A 82 -1.25 12.09 -11.16
C SER A 82 -1.01 11.94 -12.67
N PHE A 83 0.25 11.99 -13.11
CA PHE A 83 0.59 11.76 -14.51
C PHE A 83 0.26 10.33 -14.97
N PHE A 84 0.56 9.34 -14.13
CA PHE A 84 0.23 7.95 -14.42
C PHE A 84 -1.27 7.75 -14.63
N TYR A 85 -2.10 8.25 -13.71
CA TYR A 85 -3.55 8.13 -13.84
C TYR A 85 -4.13 8.98 -14.97
N LEU A 86 -3.54 10.16 -15.26
CA LEU A 86 -3.90 10.92 -16.46
C LEU A 86 -3.65 10.09 -17.73
N LYS A 87 -2.50 9.40 -17.79
CA LYS A 87 -2.19 8.49 -18.91
C LYS A 87 -3.23 7.38 -19.03
N LYS A 88 -3.62 6.72 -17.90
CA LYS A 88 -4.68 5.70 -17.91
C LYS A 88 -6.00 6.25 -18.48
N ILE A 89 -6.44 7.43 -18.01
CA ILE A 89 -7.66 8.09 -18.51
C ILE A 89 -7.58 8.39 -20.00
N ILE A 90 -6.45 8.92 -20.49
CA ILE A 90 -6.26 9.21 -21.92
C ILE A 90 -6.33 7.92 -22.75
N LEU A 91 -5.73 6.83 -22.29
CA LEU A 91 -5.79 5.54 -22.96
C LEU A 91 -7.22 4.97 -22.98
N GLU A 92 -7.97 5.12 -21.90
CA GLU A 92 -9.38 4.73 -21.83
C GLU A 92 -10.23 5.54 -22.82
N ILE A 93 -10.08 6.85 -22.83
CA ILE A 93 -10.77 7.74 -23.80
C ILE A 93 -10.41 7.34 -25.25
N SER A 94 -9.14 7.04 -25.51
CA SER A 94 -8.68 6.61 -26.84
C SER A 94 -9.35 5.30 -27.30
N LYS A 95 -9.63 4.39 -26.38
CA LYS A 95 -10.29 3.10 -26.66
C LYS A 95 -11.81 3.23 -26.77
N THR A 96 -12.41 3.99 -25.86
CA THR A 96 -13.86 4.05 -25.69
C THR A 96 -14.52 5.22 -26.43
N HIS A 97 -13.73 6.21 -26.83
CA HIS A 97 -14.20 7.51 -27.35
C HIS A 97 -15.21 8.22 -26.42
N LYS A 98 -15.06 7.99 -25.10
CA LYS A 98 -15.91 8.60 -24.05
C LYS A 98 -15.07 9.02 -22.86
N LEU A 99 -15.49 10.09 -22.18
CA LEU A 99 -14.97 10.42 -20.87
C LEU A 99 -15.46 9.41 -19.83
N PRO A 100 -14.63 9.05 -18.84
CA PRO A 100 -15.12 8.37 -17.64
C PRO A 100 -16.24 9.16 -16.95
N ASN A 101 -17.03 8.49 -16.14
CA ASN A 101 -18.07 9.16 -15.36
C ASN A 101 -17.43 10.14 -14.36
N PHE A 102 -18.04 11.32 -14.25
CA PHE A 102 -17.58 12.31 -13.28
C PHE A 102 -17.89 11.86 -11.85
N LEU A 103 -16.92 12.08 -10.96
CA LEU A 103 -17.11 11.86 -9.53
C LEU A 103 -17.91 13.03 -8.94
N VAL A 104 -18.59 12.74 -7.82
CA VAL A 104 -19.33 13.77 -7.08
C VAL A 104 -18.35 14.82 -6.55
N ASN A 105 -18.60 16.08 -6.86
CA ASN A 105 -17.85 17.21 -6.31
C ASN A 105 -18.15 17.37 -4.82
N ILE A 106 -17.09 17.47 -4.02
CA ILE A 106 -17.20 17.74 -2.58
C ILE A 106 -17.14 19.24 -2.37
N PRO A 107 -18.13 19.85 -1.66
CA PRO A 107 -18.11 21.28 -1.39
C PRO A 107 -16.84 21.69 -0.63
N TYR A 108 -16.17 22.73 -1.12
CA TYR A 108 -14.99 23.29 -0.49
C TYR A 108 -15.36 24.57 0.29
N SER A 109 -15.24 24.51 1.60
CA SER A 109 -15.63 25.61 2.50
C SER A 109 -14.45 26.41 3.08
N LYS A 110 -13.21 26.01 2.75
CA LYS A 110 -11.99 26.67 3.26
C LYS A 110 -11.51 27.77 2.33
N SER A 111 -10.72 28.71 2.84
CA SER A 111 -10.01 29.69 2.02
C SER A 111 -8.99 29.00 1.10
N LEU A 112 -8.74 29.58 -0.06
CA LEU A 112 -7.66 29.10 -0.94
C LEU A 112 -6.31 29.30 -0.26
N ASN A 113 -5.46 28.28 -0.33
CA ASN A 113 -4.09 28.37 0.15
C ASN A 113 -3.26 29.24 -0.80
N THR A 114 -2.34 29.99 -0.21
CA THR A 114 -1.39 30.86 -0.91
C THR A 114 0.03 30.37 -0.66
N ASP A 115 0.99 31.01 -1.29
CA ASP A 115 2.41 30.75 -1.02
C ASP A 115 2.72 30.99 0.47
N PRO A 116 3.55 30.13 1.09
CA PRO A 116 3.88 30.26 2.51
C PRO A 116 4.65 31.56 2.77
N THR A 117 4.32 32.20 3.89
CA THR A 117 5.07 33.34 4.40
C THR A 117 6.49 32.93 4.82
N ILE A 118 7.38 33.90 4.99
CA ILE A 118 8.75 33.63 5.49
C ILE A 118 8.71 32.90 6.84
N LEU A 119 7.80 33.27 7.74
CA LEU A 119 7.66 32.64 9.05
C LEU A 119 7.19 31.17 8.94
N GLU A 120 6.28 30.88 8.04
CA GLU A 120 5.82 29.50 7.79
C GLU A 120 6.94 28.66 7.17
N MET A 121 7.71 29.22 6.25
CA MET A 121 8.87 28.55 5.68
C MET A 121 9.94 28.23 6.74
N ILE A 122 10.22 29.18 7.63
CA ILE A 122 11.15 28.97 8.77
C ILE A 122 10.61 27.84 9.67
N LYS A 123 9.32 27.86 10.05
CA LYS A 123 8.71 26.79 10.85
C LYS A 123 8.78 25.43 10.16
N TYR A 124 8.56 25.40 8.85
CA TYR A 124 8.71 24.18 8.04
C TYR A 124 10.15 23.63 8.12
N LEU A 125 11.17 24.49 7.96
CA LEU A 125 12.57 24.10 8.04
C LEU A 125 12.95 23.56 9.43
N PHE A 126 12.49 24.23 10.50
CA PHE A 126 12.70 23.76 11.88
C PHE A 126 12.06 22.41 12.12
N LYS A 127 10.83 22.21 11.66
CA LYS A 127 10.13 20.92 11.78
C LYS A 127 10.87 19.81 11.04
N LYS A 128 11.34 20.09 9.82
CA LYS A 128 12.14 19.16 9.03
C LYS A 128 13.44 18.78 9.74
N PHE A 129 14.10 19.75 10.39
CA PHE A 129 15.35 19.52 11.13
C PHE A 129 15.10 18.65 12.37
N LYS A 130 14.06 18.95 13.13
CA LYS A 130 13.62 18.17 14.31
C LYS A 130 13.31 16.72 13.92
N ASN A 131 12.50 16.51 12.88
CA ASN A 131 12.15 15.17 12.38
C ASN A 131 13.40 14.39 11.92
N LYS A 132 14.39 15.05 11.35
CA LYS A 132 15.67 14.43 10.97
C LYS A 132 16.50 14.00 12.19
N GLN A 133 16.47 14.75 13.27
CA GLN A 133 17.15 14.38 14.52
C GLN A 133 16.43 13.22 15.20
N GLU A 134 15.09 13.24 15.25
CA GLU A 134 14.28 12.16 15.79
C GLU A 134 14.47 10.87 14.97
N SER A 135 14.45 10.95 13.66
CA SER A 135 14.69 9.78 12.80
C SER A 135 16.10 9.18 12.98
N LYS A 136 17.12 10.01 13.29
CA LYS A 136 18.45 9.50 13.66
C LYS A 136 18.45 8.79 15.02
N LYS A 137 17.69 9.30 15.98
CA LYS A 137 17.54 8.68 17.30
C LYS A 137 16.83 7.33 17.21
N TYR A 138 15.87 7.20 16.27
CA TYR A 138 15.11 5.96 16.01
C TYR A 138 15.74 5.06 14.95
N LYS A 139 16.78 5.49 14.23
CA LYS A 139 17.51 4.61 13.28
C LYS A 139 18.13 3.38 13.92
N ASN A 140 18.39 3.43 15.22
CA ASN A 140 18.89 2.30 16.02
C ASN A 140 17.77 1.57 16.79
N ALA A 141 16.55 2.11 16.81
CA ALA A 141 15.39 1.35 17.22
C ALA A 141 14.90 0.65 15.94
N ASN A 142 15.29 -0.59 15.77
CA ASN A 142 14.72 -1.45 14.74
C ASN A 142 13.21 -1.31 14.85
N ASN A 143 12.53 -0.88 13.79
CA ASN A 143 11.07 -0.93 13.72
C ASN A 143 10.70 -2.40 13.85
N ARG A 144 10.34 -2.80 15.07
CA ARG A 144 10.03 -4.19 15.36
C ARG A 144 8.53 -4.35 15.21
N TYR A 145 8.13 -5.08 14.22
CA TYR A 145 6.80 -5.65 14.20
C TYR A 145 6.71 -6.67 15.35
N LEU A 146 5.51 -6.79 15.91
CA LEU A 146 5.17 -7.79 16.90
C LEU A 146 3.92 -8.52 16.44
N VAL A 147 3.96 -9.82 16.44
CA VAL A 147 2.77 -10.63 16.15
C VAL A 147 2.04 -10.90 17.45
N GLY A 148 0.83 -10.33 17.55
CA GLY A 148 -0.08 -10.59 18.65
C GLY A 148 -1.18 -11.55 18.22
N TYR A 149 -1.61 -12.43 19.13
CA TYR A 149 -2.72 -13.36 18.89
C TYR A 149 -3.62 -13.47 20.12
N GLN A 150 -4.88 -13.77 19.88
CA GLN A 150 -5.89 -13.97 20.92
C GLN A 150 -6.95 -14.93 20.39
N GLU A 151 -7.38 -15.86 21.25
CA GLU A 151 -8.56 -16.68 20.98
C GLU A 151 -9.82 -15.92 21.40
N GLY A 152 -10.86 -15.96 20.56
CA GLY A 152 -12.13 -15.31 20.89
C GLY A 152 -13.00 -15.06 19.68
N GLU A 153 -14.20 -14.54 19.92
CA GLU A 153 -15.15 -14.19 18.89
C GLU A 153 -14.70 -12.93 18.12
N TRP A 154 -14.87 -12.94 16.82
CA TRP A 154 -14.66 -11.78 15.97
C TRP A 154 -15.42 -10.54 16.51
N GLY A 155 -14.68 -9.43 16.62
CA GLY A 155 -15.23 -8.16 17.12
C GLY A 155 -15.23 -7.98 18.65
N LYS A 156 -14.88 -9.02 19.42
CA LYS A 156 -14.70 -8.94 20.88
C LYS A 156 -13.24 -8.94 21.32
N LEU A 157 -12.32 -8.97 20.37
CA LEU A 157 -10.88 -9.01 20.63
C LEU A 157 -10.37 -7.67 21.17
N ASN A 158 -9.40 -7.72 22.07
CA ASN A 158 -8.80 -6.54 22.69
C ASN A 158 -7.28 -6.70 22.78
N TYR A 159 -6.53 -5.76 22.24
CA TYR A 159 -5.06 -5.74 22.28
C TYR A 159 -4.46 -5.93 23.68
N ARG A 160 -5.15 -5.46 24.72
CA ARG A 160 -4.65 -5.58 26.11
C ARG A 160 -4.59 -7.02 26.60
N ASN A 161 -5.37 -7.92 25.98
CA ASN A 161 -5.46 -9.32 26.34
C ASN A 161 -4.76 -10.23 25.33
N ALA A 162 -4.09 -9.65 24.32
CA ALA A 162 -3.36 -10.41 23.32
C ALA A 162 -2.07 -10.99 23.92
N ASN A 163 -1.77 -12.22 23.55
CA ASN A 163 -0.45 -12.80 23.71
C ASN A 163 0.44 -12.38 22.56
N PHE A 164 1.74 -12.27 22.78
CA PHE A 164 2.69 -11.86 21.75
C PHE A 164 3.73 -12.96 21.52
N ILE A 165 4.00 -13.24 20.24
CA ILE A 165 5.12 -14.08 19.86
C ILE A 165 6.40 -13.28 20.04
N LYS A 166 7.36 -13.82 20.82
CA LYS A 166 8.65 -13.15 21.03
C LYS A 166 9.50 -13.23 19.77
N ASN A 167 9.91 -12.09 19.24
CA ASN A 167 10.84 -12.05 18.12
C ASN A 167 12.16 -12.73 18.47
N PRO A 168 12.73 -13.59 17.61
CA PRO A 168 14.10 -14.09 17.75
C PRO A 168 15.11 -12.93 17.71
N GLU A 169 16.35 -13.22 18.12
CA GLU A 169 17.43 -12.23 18.08
C GLU A 169 17.72 -11.82 16.62
N ASN A 170 17.90 -10.53 16.38
CA ASN A 170 18.13 -9.94 15.05
C ASN A 170 17.03 -10.21 14.00
N THR A 171 15.84 -10.57 14.45
CA THR A 171 14.72 -10.91 13.59
C THR A 171 13.47 -10.13 13.99
N PHE A 172 12.58 -9.82 13.04
CA PHE A 172 11.19 -9.49 13.35
C PHE A 172 10.24 -10.51 12.71
N LEU A 173 9.07 -10.63 13.29
CA LEU A 173 7.97 -11.47 12.81
C LEU A 173 6.83 -10.57 12.34
N ALA A 174 6.28 -10.87 11.15
CA ALA A 174 5.17 -10.12 10.53
C ALA A 174 4.23 -11.04 9.75
N ASP A 175 3.17 -10.47 9.20
CA ASP A 175 2.22 -11.08 8.25
C ASP A 175 1.69 -12.45 8.71
N PRO A 176 1.05 -12.54 9.89
CA PRO A 176 0.60 -13.83 10.41
C PRO A 176 -0.66 -14.35 9.70
N PHE A 177 -0.60 -15.59 9.24
CA PHE A 177 -1.74 -16.37 8.73
C PHE A 177 -1.93 -17.63 9.57
N ILE A 178 -3.17 -17.90 9.96
CA ILE A 178 -3.50 -19.03 10.84
C ILE A 178 -4.34 -20.07 10.09
N ILE A 179 -3.98 -21.33 10.28
CA ILE A 179 -4.78 -22.48 9.86
C ILE A 179 -4.93 -23.45 11.04
N SER A 180 -6.14 -23.98 11.22
CA SER A 180 -6.43 -24.97 12.25
C SER A 180 -6.52 -26.35 11.63
N LYS A 181 -5.70 -27.29 12.10
CA LYS A 181 -5.71 -28.68 11.61
C LYS A 181 -5.44 -29.64 12.78
N ASN A 182 -6.22 -30.72 12.86
CA ASN A 182 -6.09 -31.75 13.90
C ASN A 182 -6.11 -31.16 15.33
N ASN A 183 -7.04 -30.25 15.60
CA ASN A 183 -7.20 -29.53 16.88
C ASN A 183 -5.97 -28.72 17.31
N LYS A 184 -5.13 -28.31 16.38
CA LYS A 184 -3.98 -27.44 16.60
C LYS A 184 -4.05 -26.22 15.70
N ASN A 185 -3.58 -25.07 16.20
CA ASN A 185 -3.50 -23.82 15.45
C ASN A 185 -2.05 -23.60 15.02
N TYR A 186 -1.85 -23.46 13.73
CA TYR A 186 -0.55 -23.19 13.10
C TYR A 186 -0.55 -21.77 12.55
N CYS A 187 0.40 -20.97 12.98
CA CYS A 187 0.61 -19.62 12.51
C CYS A 187 1.83 -19.61 11.58
N PHE A 188 1.61 -19.35 10.31
CA PHE A 188 2.63 -19.08 9.32
C PHE A 188 2.86 -17.58 9.28
N LEU A 189 4.12 -17.17 9.24
CA LEU A 189 4.47 -15.76 9.31
C LEU A 189 5.81 -15.47 8.65
N GLU A 190 6.03 -14.23 8.25
CA GLU A 190 7.34 -13.74 7.85
C GLU A 190 8.28 -13.72 9.04
N SER A 191 9.44 -14.29 8.87
CA SER A 191 10.59 -14.21 9.79
C SER A 191 11.72 -13.49 9.07
N TYR A 192 11.85 -12.18 9.29
CA TYR A 192 12.83 -11.34 8.59
C TYR A 192 14.12 -11.20 9.41
N ASP A 193 15.22 -11.69 8.88
CA ASP A 193 16.57 -11.55 9.45
C ASP A 193 17.21 -10.24 9.00
N TYR A 194 17.57 -9.37 9.97
CA TYR A 194 18.20 -8.08 9.70
C TYR A 194 19.66 -8.18 9.20
N ILE A 195 20.33 -9.30 9.48
CA ILE A 195 21.71 -9.52 9.05
C ILE A 195 21.74 -9.97 7.59
N LEU A 196 20.87 -10.92 7.25
CA LEU A 196 20.74 -11.47 5.90
C LEU A 196 19.92 -10.55 4.98
N ASN A 197 19.16 -9.60 5.54
CA ASN A 197 18.17 -8.77 4.82
C ASN A 197 17.19 -9.63 4.01
N LYS A 198 16.72 -10.70 4.58
CA LYS A 198 15.89 -11.70 3.91
C LYS A 198 14.82 -12.22 4.88
N GLY A 199 13.59 -12.39 4.38
CA GLY A 199 12.51 -13.07 5.07
C GLY A 199 12.39 -14.52 4.62
N THR A 200 12.05 -15.39 5.56
CA THR A 200 11.62 -16.77 5.35
C THR A 200 10.22 -16.95 5.92
N ILE A 201 9.56 -18.05 5.61
CA ILE A 201 8.26 -18.36 6.22
C ILE A 201 8.46 -19.36 7.33
N ASP A 202 8.26 -18.90 8.57
CA ASP A 202 8.32 -19.73 9.76
C ASP A 202 6.93 -20.16 10.25
N VAL A 203 6.88 -21.26 10.98
CA VAL A 203 5.65 -21.84 11.53
C VAL A 203 5.71 -21.93 13.04
N TYR A 204 4.68 -21.39 13.68
CA TYR A 204 4.46 -21.50 15.10
C TYR A 204 3.18 -22.29 15.41
N GLU A 205 3.25 -23.21 16.36
CA GLU A 205 2.06 -23.80 16.99
C GLU A 205 1.58 -22.86 18.09
N LEU A 206 0.31 -22.46 18.02
CA LEU A 206 -0.31 -21.55 18.99
C LEU A 206 -1.29 -22.30 19.89
N THR A 207 -1.20 -22.01 21.18
CA THR A 207 -2.23 -22.34 22.17
C THR A 207 -2.79 -21.03 22.75
N PRO A 208 -3.88 -21.06 23.52
CA PRO A 208 -4.41 -19.84 24.15
C PRO A 208 -3.41 -19.02 24.96
N SER A 209 -2.32 -19.63 25.43
CA SER A 209 -1.33 -18.98 26.31
C SER A 209 0.12 -19.12 25.87
N THR A 210 0.42 -19.90 24.84
CA THR A 210 1.81 -20.15 24.41
C THR A 210 1.95 -20.18 22.90
N SER A 211 3.12 -19.81 22.42
CA SER A 211 3.56 -19.96 21.03
C SER A 211 4.87 -20.77 20.99
N LYS A 212 4.95 -21.75 20.12
CA LYS A 212 6.11 -22.62 19.95
C LYS A 212 6.54 -22.61 18.50
N LEU A 213 7.77 -22.21 18.23
CA LEU A 213 8.37 -22.35 16.90
C LEU A 213 8.50 -23.84 16.56
N LEU A 214 7.98 -24.24 15.41
CA LEU A 214 8.12 -25.58 14.86
C LEU A 214 9.30 -25.69 13.89
N GLY A 215 9.56 -24.61 13.13
CA GLY A 215 10.64 -24.52 12.15
C GLY A 215 10.26 -23.63 10.96
N THR A 216 11.15 -23.58 9.97
CA THR A 216 10.94 -22.86 8.71
C THR A 216 10.20 -23.76 7.72
N ALA A 217 9.09 -23.26 7.16
CA ALA A 217 8.28 -23.95 6.16
C ALA A 217 8.84 -23.74 4.74
N ILE A 218 9.19 -22.49 4.41
CA ILE A 218 9.73 -22.15 3.09
C ILE A 218 10.88 -21.17 3.27
N GLU A 219 11.99 -21.49 2.63
CA GLU A 219 13.15 -20.63 2.46
C GLU A 219 13.61 -20.68 1.01
N GLU A 220 13.88 -19.50 0.43
CA GLU A 220 14.38 -19.32 -0.92
C GLU A 220 15.65 -18.44 -0.90
N ASP A 221 16.34 -18.31 -2.02
CA ASP A 221 17.51 -17.43 -2.14
C ASP A 221 17.13 -15.94 -2.11
N PHE A 222 15.85 -15.64 -2.21
CA PHE A 222 15.27 -14.30 -2.17
C PHE A 222 14.31 -14.17 -0.97
N HIS A 223 13.90 -12.94 -0.71
CA HIS A 223 12.98 -12.59 0.37
C HIS A 223 11.57 -13.13 0.10
N LEU A 224 10.96 -13.72 1.13
CA LEU A 224 9.57 -14.13 1.19
C LEU A 224 8.85 -13.44 2.37
N SER A 225 7.59 -13.03 2.15
CA SER A 225 6.69 -12.48 3.17
C SER A 225 5.24 -12.90 2.89
N PHE A 226 4.28 -12.41 3.64
CA PHE A 226 2.85 -12.54 3.41
C PHE A 226 2.41 -13.96 3.00
N PRO A 227 2.54 -15.00 3.86
CA PRO A 227 2.30 -16.39 3.52
C PRO A 227 0.80 -16.72 3.44
N TYR A 228 0.11 -16.24 2.38
CA TYR A 228 -1.31 -16.47 2.19
C TYR A 228 -1.62 -17.95 2.02
N LEU A 229 -2.47 -18.50 2.87
CA LEU A 229 -2.83 -19.92 2.90
C LEU A 229 -4.17 -20.19 2.22
N ILE A 230 -4.23 -21.28 1.48
CA ILE A 230 -5.42 -21.79 0.81
C ILE A 230 -5.61 -23.23 1.24
N GLU A 231 -6.75 -23.54 1.85
CA GLU A 231 -7.16 -24.88 2.19
C GLU A 231 -8.26 -25.34 1.21
N THR A 232 -8.05 -26.50 0.61
CA THR A 232 -9.05 -27.21 -0.17
C THR A 232 -9.45 -28.48 0.59
N GLU A 233 -10.37 -29.28 0.07
CA GLU A 233 -10.81 -30.53 0.71
C GLU A 233 -9.62 -31.48 1.03
N ASP A 234 -8.67 -31.59 0.11
CA ASP A 234 -7.57 -32.57 0.22
C ASP A 234 -6.19 -31.95 0.44
N GLU A 235 -6.01 -30.66 0.13
CA GLU A 235 -4.69 -30.07 -0.05
C GLU A 235 -4.56 -28.71 0.64
N ILE A 236 -3.35 -28.36 1.02
CA ILE A 236 -3.03 -27.02 1.53
C ILE A 236 -1.98 -26.40 0.63
N TYR A 237 -2.26 -25.17 0.20
CA TYR A 237 -1.38 -24.37 -0.61
C TYR A 237 -0.98 -23.09 0.10
N MET A 238 0.13 -22.49 -0.34
CA MET A 238 0.60 -21.18 0.13
C MET A 238 1.04 -20.35 -1.06
N ILE A 239 0.65 -19.09 -1.05
CA ILE A 239 1.14 -18.06 -1.98
C ILE A 239 1.87 -17.02 -1.13
N PRO A 240 3.18 -17.16 -0.89
CA PRO A 240 3.95 -16.11 -0.26
C PRO A 240 4.20 -14.97 -1.24
N GLU A 241 4.39 -13.76 -0.74
CA GLU A 241 4.96 -12.69 -1.54
C GLU A 241 6.39 -13.06 -1.97
N SER A 242 6.66 -12.92 -3.26
CA SER A 242 7.95 -13.18 -3.90
C SER A 242 8.37 -12.04 -4.84
N SER A 243 8.00 -10.80 -4.51
CA SER A 243 8.27 -9.59 -5.32
C SER A 243 9.75 -9.41 -5.68
N LYS A 244 10.67 -9.82 -4.79
CA LYS A 244 12.11 -9.79 -5.08
C LYS A 244 12.55 -10.74 -6.18
N ASN A 245 11.80 -11.80 -6.43
CA ASN A 245 11.98 -12.70 -7.57
C ASN A 245 11.14 -12.31 -8.78
N ARG A 246 10.33 -11.25 -8.66
CA ARG A 246 9.46 -10.75 -9.72
C ARG A 246 8.47 -11.79 -10.24
N ASP A 247 7.85 -12.55 -9.33
CA ASP A 247 6.81 -13.52 -9.70
C ASP A 247 5.73 -13.65 -8.62
N ILE A 248 4.64 -14.31 -8.98
CA ILE A 248 3.64 -14.84 -8.06
C ILE A 248 3.68 -16.36 -8.18
N ARG A 249 3.98 -17.04 -7.09
CA ARG A 249 4.15 -18.49 -7.05
C ARG A 249 3.30 -19.17 -6.00
N ILE A 250 2.93 -20.40 -6.26
CA ILE A 250 2.14 -21.22 -5.35
C ILE A 250 2.94 -22.46 -4.92
N TYR A 251 2.98 -22.70 -3.63
CA TYR A 251 3.55 -23.91 -3.03
C TYR A 251 2.45 -24.82 -2.52
N LYS A 252 2.71 -26.13 -2.61
CA LYS A 252 1.85 -27.18 -2.08
C LYS A 252 2.52 -27.85 -0.88
N SER A 253 1.77 -28.06 0.21
CA SER A 253 2.26 -28.85 1.34
C SER A 253 2.43 -30.31 0.95
N THR A 254 3.60 -30.87 1.22
CA THR A 254 3.88 -32.31 1.06
C THR A 254 3.84 -33.04 2.37
N GLU A 255 4.27 -32.42 3.46
CA GLU A 255 4.13 -32.91 4.84
C GLU A 255 3.83 -31.70 5.73
N PHE A 256 2.56 -31.45 5.99
CA PHE A 256 2.10 -30.32 6.81
C PHE A 256 2.61 -30.43 8.26
N PRO A 257 3.10 -29.35 8.90
CA PRO A 257 3.11 -27.96 8.40
C PRO A 257 4.45 -27.52 7.77
N LEU A 258 5.49 -28.34 7.77
CA LEU A 258 6.87 -27.87 7.53
C LEU A 258 7.42 -28.18 6.14
N LYS A 259 6.85 -29.12 5.39
CA LYS A 259 7.40 -29.45 4.08
C LYS A 259 6.51 -28.99 2.95
N TRP A 260 7.07 -28.16 2.10
CA TRP A 260 6.42 -27.53 0.98
C TRP A 260 7.26 -27.71 -0.28
N LYS A 261 6.61 -27.78 -1.42
CA LYS A 261 7.25 -27.76 -2.74
C LYS A 261 6.62 -26.69 -3.61
N LEU A 262 7.41 -26.08 -4.45
CA LEU A 262 6.90 -25.21 -5.51
C LEU A 262 6.00 -26.04 -6.44
N GLU A 263 4.75 -25.65 -6.55
CA GLU A 263 3.78 -26.31 -7.43
C GLU A 263 3.80 -25.64 -8.80
N LYS A 264 3.76 -24.29 -8.81
CA LYS A 264 3.71 -23.53 -10.06
C LYS A 264 4.07 -22.05 -9.84
N VAL A 265 4.67 -21.42 -10.84
CA VAL A 265 4.69 -19.97 -11.01
C VAL A 265 3.40 -19.58 -11.73
N LEU A 266 2.57 -18.77 -11.08
CA LEU A 266 1.27 -18.33 -11.59
C LEU A 266 1.42 -17.17 -12.58
N ILE A 267 2.24 -16.18 -12.22
CA ILE A 267 2.56 -15.02 -13.06
C ILE A 267 4.05 -14.77 -12.95
N ASP A 268 4.72 -14.60 -14.07
CA ASP A 268 6.15 -14.31 -14.18
C ASP A 268 6.39 -12.84 -14.57
N ASP A 269 7.56 -12.32 -14.25
CA ASP A 269 8.00 -10.94 -14.52
C ASP A 269 7.03 -9.86 -14.03
N ILE A 270 6.56 -10.01 -12.80
CA ILE A 270 5.68 -9.03 -12.13
C ILE A 270 6.27 -8.62 -10.78
N ASP A 271 6.28 -7.32 -10.50
CA ASP A 271 6.60 -6.81 -9.16
C ASP A 271 5.29 -6.66 -8.37
N ALA A 272 4.93 -7.72 -7.64
CA ALA A 272 3.65 -7.87 -6.97
C ALA A 272 3.83 -8.14 -5.49
N SER A 273 2.96 -7.56 -4.64
CA SER A 273 2.92 -7.80 -3.21
C SER A 273 1.53 -8.17 -2.73
N ASP A 274 1.47 -8.81 -1.56
CA ASP A 274 0.24 -9.13 -0.83
C ASP A 274 -0.80 -9.86 -1.68
N SER A 275 -0.36 -10.83 -2.48
CA SER A 275 -1.25 -11.58 -3.38
C SER A 275 -2.19 -12.48 -2.59
N ILE A 276 -3.48 -12.39 -2.89
CA ILE A 276 -4.52 -13.28 -2.36
C ILE A 276 -5.26 -13.95 -3.50
N ILE A 277 -5.71 -15.18 -3.29
CA ILE A 277 -6.52 -15.91 -4.26
C ILE A 277 -7.75 -16.50 -3.56
N PHE A 278 -8.89 -16.45 -4.21
CA PHE A 278 -10.13 -17.03 -3.70
C PHE A 278 -11.03 -17.50 -4.82
N HIS A 279 -11.92 -18.42 -4.49
CA HIS A 279 -12.92 -18.96 -5.41
C HIS A 279 -14.25 -18.24 -5.22
N HIS A 280 -14.80 -17.66 -6.30
CA HIS A 280 -16.11 -17.01 -6.30
C HIS A 280 -16.79 -17.14 -7.66
N ASN A 281 -18.07 -17.49 -7.67
CA ASN A 281 -18.88 -17.68 -8.89
C ASN A 281 -18.23 -18.62 -9.92
N ASN A 282 -17.72 -19.77 -9.48
CA ASN A 282 -17.03 -20.79 -10.27
C ASN A 282 -15.76 -20.30 -10.98
N LEU A 283 -15.19 -19.18 -10.52
CA LEU A 283 -13.93 -18.64 -11.00
C LEU A 283 -12.94 -18.48 -9.85
N TRP A 284 -11.66 -18.67 -10.15
CA TRP A 284 -10.58 -18.27 -9.27
C TRP A 284 -10.20 -16.83 -9.54
N TRP A 285 -10.16 -16.04 -8.48
CA TRP A 285 -9.78 -14.63 -8.50
C TRP A 285 -8.43 -14.48 -7.81
N LEU A 286 -7.51 -13.75 -8.45
CA LEU A 286 -6.25 -13.35 -7.86
C LEU A 286 -6.26 -11.81 -7.76
N LEU A 287 -6.05 -11.29 -6.56
CA LEU A 287 -5.89 -9.86 -6.30
C LEU A 287 -4.48 -9.61 -5.78
N THR A 288 -3.82 -8.60 -6.28
CA THR A 288 -2.46 -8.26 -5.88
C THR A 288 -2.18 -6.76 -6.05
N ASN A 289 -1.27 -6.23 -5.26
CA ASN A 289 -0.72 -4.89 -5.46
C ASN A 289 0.48 -4.97 -6.41
N VAL A 290 0.51 -4.14 -7.44
CA VAL A 290 1.58 -4.16 -8.45
C VAL A 290 2.32 -2.82 -8.47
N ASP A 291 3.65 -2.85 -8.53
CA ASP A 291 4.46 -1.66 -8.81
C ASP A 291 4.73 -1.52 -10.31
N ASP A 292 3.72 -1.07 -11.06
CA ASP A 292 3.83 -0.84 -12.52
C ASP A 292 4.89 0.23 -12.90
N LEU A 293 5.31 1.04 -11.95
CA LEU A 293 6.19 2.17 -12.19
C LEU A 293 7.65 1.90 -11.81
N GLY A 294 7.93 0.77 -11.14
CA GLY A 294 9.25 0.44 -10.63
C GLY A 294 9.75 1.40 -9.55
N LEU A 295 8.83 1.93 -8.73
CA LEU A 295 9.13 2.90 -7.68
C LEU A 295 9.43 2.25 -6.33
N GLY A 296 9.30 0.93 -6.23
CA GLY A 296 9.41 0.19 -4.99
C GLY A 296 8.27 0.45 -4.01
N ASP A 297 7.08 0.76 -4.53
CA ASP A 297 5.92 1.10 -3.73
C ASP A 297 4.63 0.46 -4.29
N HIS A 298 4.13 -0.55 -3.60
CA HIS A 298 2.95 -1.32 -3.96
C HIS A 298 1.64 -0.76 -3.36
N ASN A 299 1.70 0.33 -2.59
CA ASN A 299 0.57 0.80 -1.75
C ASN A 299 -0.56 1.47 -2.52
N TYR A 300 -0.50 1.59 -3.85
CA TYR A 300 -1.43 2.45 -4.60
C TYR A 300 -2.23 1.73 -5.69
N GLN A 301 -2.00 0.47 -5.94
CA GLN A 301 -2.72 -0.28 -6.96
C GLN A 301 -3.05 -1.70 -6.50
N LEU A 302 -4.33 -1.97 -6.35
CA LEU A 302 -4.86 -3.33 -6.26
C LEU A 302 -5.37 -3.74 -7.65
N ASN A 303 -4.87 -4.82 -8.19
CA ASN A 303 -5.24 -5.41 -9.48
C ASN A 303 -5.91 -6.76 -9.31
#